data_940df8171e92b6e820d8cc285ea38959
#
_entry.id   940df8171e92b6e820d8cc285ea38959
#
_cell.length_a   1.000
_cell.length_b   1.000
_cell.length_c   1.000
_cell.angle_alpha   90.00
_cell.angle_beta   90.00
_cell.angle_gamma   90.00
#
_symmetry.space_group_name_H-M   'P 1'
#
loop_
_entity.id
_entity.type
_entity.pdbx_description
1 polymer ?
#
loop_
_entity_poly.entity_id
_entity_poly.type
_entity_poly.pdbx_seq_one_letter_code
_entity_poly.pdbx_strand_id
1 'polypeptide(L)'
;MMNLNQQPTELTPLELKRLSRRSFLWAGAGVAGSLSLLSLFNHKAKDDGTGIKQLFRTTHLGNEAIATTLMSGYRAPEFPAARAVEPRNNYHGATPEIDTEAWRLNFGDLPLTLADLKTLPEVSLTTELKCVEGWSAIVTWTGCRFADFAKKYPPMPDSKYVYLRSEPVGFEDTWYYVGLDIESMLHPQTLLAWGMNGQPLSTEHGAPLRLAIPTKYGIKNIKLITHLSYEAERPADYWAERGYDFYAGL
;
A
#
# COMPACT_ATOMS: atom_id res chain seq x y z
N MET A 1 34.23 -14.37 37.63
CA MET A 1 33.65 -15.66 38.00
C MET A 1 32.30 -15.39 38.67
N MET A 2 31.24 -15.52 37.95
CA MET A 2 29.88 -15.37 38.47
C MET A 2 29.49 -16.65 39.19
N ASN A 3 29.10 -16.54 40.45
CA ASN A 3 28.76 -17.66 41.32
C ASN A 3 27.35 -18.21 40.94
N LEU A 4 27.33 -19.32 40.20
CA LEU A 4 26.11 -19.96 39.65
C LEU A 4 25.34 -20.82 40.64
N ASN A 5 25.56 -20.68 41.94
CA ASN A 5 24.99 -21.56 42.97
C ASN A 5 24.01 -20.85 43.92
N GLN A 6 23.16 -19.93 43.41
CA GLN A 6 22.01 -19.53 44.16
C GLN A 6 20.83 -20.40 43.74
N GLN A 7 20.42 -21.29 44.62
CA GLN A 7 19.14 -22.03 44.47
C GLN A 7 18.01 -21.01 44.46
N PRO A 8 16.99 -21.19 43.58
CA PRO A 8 15.83 -20.30 43.60
C PRO A 8 15.17 -20.34 44.97
N THR A 9 15.08 -19.20 45.61
CA THR A 9 14.38 -19.05 46.89
C THR A 9 12.90 -19.37 46.67
N GLU A 10 12.42 -20.47 47.21
CA GLU A 10 10.99 -20.80 47.16
C GLU A 10 10.22 -19.77 47.96
N LEU A 11 9.37 -19.00 47.29
CA LEU A 11 8.50 -18.01 47.90
C LEU A 11 7.38 -18.71 48.66
N THR A 12 7.14 -18.27 49.87
CA THR A 12 5.98 -18.78 50.65
C THR A 12 4.63 -18.40 50.00
N PRO A 13 3.57 -19.17 50.20
CA PRO A 13 2.24 -18.85 49.68
C PRO A 13 1.74 -17.46 50.01
N LEU A 14 2.13 -16.92 51.15
CA LEU A 14 1.80 -15.56 51.62
C LEU A 14 2.55 -14.48 50.82
N GLU A 15 3.84 -14.71 50.53
CA GLU A 15 4.67 -13.81 49.72
C GLU A 15 4.19 -13.80 48.26
N LEU A 16 3.88 -14.98 47.68
CA LEU A 16 3.28 -15.12 46.37
C LEU A 16 1.97 -14.35 46.24
N LYS A 17 1.09 -14.46 47.27
CA LYS A 17 -0.19 -13.77 47.31
C LYS A 17 -0.02 -12.23 47.44
N ARG A 18 1.00 -11.79 48.14
CA ARG A 18 1.32 -10.37 48.32
C ARG A 18 1.93 -9.78 47.03
N LEU A 19 2.83 -10.49 46.37
CA LEU A 19 3.43 -10.10 45.10
C LEU A 19 2.39 -10.07 43.99
N SER A 20 1.52 -11.07 43.89
CA SER A 20 0.46 -11.11 42.86
C SER A 20 -0.56 -9.99 43.03
N ARG A 21 -0.98 -9.65 44.26
CA ARG A 21 -1.87 -8.52 44.53
C ARG A 21 -1.21 -7.19 44.18
N ARG A 22 0.05 -6.99 44.57
CA ARG A 22 0.80 -5.78 44.25
C ARG A 22 0.99 -5.63 42.74
N SER A 23 1.37 -6.68 42.05
CA SER A 23 1.53 -6.68 40.58
C SER A 23 0.22 -6.42 39.86
N PHE A 24 -0.89 -6.99 40.34
CA PHE A 24 -2.21 -6.75 39.80
C PHE A 24 -2.65 -5.28 39.96
N LEU A 25 -2.40 -4.69 41.15
CA LEU A 25 -2.73 -3.27 41.39
C LEU A 25 -1.88 -2.35 40.49
N TRP A 26 -0.58 -2.61 40.34
CA TRP A 26 0.28 -1.83 39.45
C TRP A 26 -0.10 -2.03 37.95
N ALA A 27 -0.45 -3.22 37.55
CA ALA A 27 -0.97 -3.47 36.21
C ALA A 27 -2.29 -2.71 35.96
N GLY A 28 -3.22 -2.77 36.92
CA GLY A 28 -4.48 -2.01 36.87
C GLY A 28 -4.26 -0.51 36.82
N ALA A 29 -3.36 0.03 37.65
CA ALA A 29 -3.01 1.45 37.64
C ALA A 29 -2.32 1.84 36.31
N GLY A 30 -1.46 0.98 35.76
CA GLY A 30 -0.83 1.17 34.46
C GLY A 30 -1.86 1.24 33.32
N VAL A 31 -2.81 0.31 33.29
CA VAL A 31 -3.89 0.29 32.31
C VAL A 31 -4.78 1.53 32.46
N ALA A 32 -5.22 1.85 33.67
CA ALA A 32 -6.05 3.04 33.93
C ALA A 32 -5.31 4.33 33.52
N GLY A 33 -4.03 4.44 33.88
CA GLY A 33 -3.19 5.58 33.51
C GLY A 33 -3.01 5.71 31.98
N SER A 34 -2.80 4.60 31.30
CA SER A 34 -2.68 4.56 29.83
C SER A 34 -3.97 4.98 29.15
N LEU A 35 -5.12 4.45 29.59
CA LEU A 35 -6.43 4.81 29.06
C LEU A 35 -6.77 6.27 29.31
N SER A 36 -6.42 6.80 30.48
CA SER A 36 -6.61 8.23 30.82
C SER A 36 -5.74 9.13 29.95
N LEU A 37 -4.46 8.77 29.73
CA LEU A 37 -3.56 9.50 28.84
C LEU A 37 -4.06 9.45 27.39
N LEU A 38 -4.48 8.29 26.90
CA LEU A 38 -5.08 8.12 25.57
C LEU A 38 -6.34 8.98 25.42
N SER A 39 -7.22 9.01 26.44
CA SER A 39 -8.44 9.83 26.43
C SER A 39 -8.11 11.32 26.41
N LEU A 40 -7.15 11.77 27.24
CA LEU A 40 -6.69 13.17 27.25
C LEU A 40 -6.03 13.57 25.92
N PHE A 41 -5.21 12.68 25.35
CA PHE A 41 -4.62 12.89 24.03
C PHE A 41 -5.69 12.97 22.94
N ASN A 42 -6.64 12.06 22.95
CA ASN A 42 -7.71 12.04 21.96
C ASN A 42 -8.63 13.26 22.05
N HIS A 43 -8.85 13.78 23.25
CA HIS A 43 -9.69 14.98 23.46
C HIS A 43 -8.97 16.29 23.10
N LYS A 44 -7.64 16.36 23.28
CA LYS A 44 -6.83 17.56 22.99
C LYS A 44 -6.15 17.56 21.63
N ALA A 45 -6.05 16.40 20.96
CA ALA A 45 -5.42 16.31 19.66
C ALA A 45 -6.29 17.01 18.60
N LYS A 46 -5.67 17.98 17.91
CA LYS A 46 -6.32 18.68 16.79
C LYS A 46 -6.68 17.68 15.68
N ASP A 47 -7.85 17.87 15.12
CA ASP A 47 -8.30 17.21 13.91
C ASP A 47 -7.69 17.90 12.69
N ASP A 48 -7.47 17.15 11.60
CA ASP A 48 -6.93 17.70 10.35
C ASP A 48 -8.03 18.30 9.44
N GLY A 49 -9.26 18.36 9.91
CA GLY A 49 -10.43 18.81 9.16
C GLY A 49 -11.17 17.68 8.41
N THR A 50 -10.59 16.48 8.38
CA THR A 50 -11.19 15.28 7.73
C THR A 50 -11.67 14.24 8.75
N GLY A 51 -11.64 14.56 10.05
CA GLY A 51 -11.96 13.65 11.14
C GLY A 51 -10.76 12.83 11.65
N ILE A 52 -9.58 13.03 11.07
CA ILE A 52 -8.37 12.30 11.44
C ILE A 52 -7.50 13.18 12.32
N LYS A 53 -6.98 12.59 13.41
CA LYS A 53 -6.12 13.33 14.33
C LYS A 53 -4.77 13.66 13.67
N GLN A 54 -4.37 14.91 13.75
CA GLN A 54 -3.12 15.44 13.19
C GLN A 54 -1.88 14.64 13.65
N LEU A 55 -1.91 14.08 14.87
CA LEU A 55 -0.84 13.22 15.39
C LEU A 55 -0.61 12.00 14.50
N PHE A 56 -1.68 11.34 14.01
CA PHE A 56 -1.55 10.20 13.12
C PHE A 56 -0.93 10.60 11.78
N ARG A 57 -1.33 11.74 11.22
CA ARG A 57 -0.72 12.28 10.00
C ARG A 57 0.79 12.52 10.17
N THR A 58 1.18 13.15 11.28
CA THR A 58 2.60 13.40 11.59
C THR A 58 3.38 12.09 11.75
N THR A 59 2.77 11.08 12.39
CA THR A 59 3.39 9.75 12.53
C THR A 59 3.58 9.08 11.20
N HIS A 60 2.59 9.12 10.31
CA HIS A 60 2.71 8.58 8.95
C HIS A 60 3.84 9.26 8.16
N LEU A 61 3.94 10.59 8.22
CA LEU A 61 5.03 11.33 7.57
C LEU A 61 6.41 10.93 8.12
N GLY A 62 6.51 10.72 9.43
CA GLY A 62 7.73 10.22 10.07
C GLY A 62 8.10 8.81 9.60
N ASN A 63 7.13 7.91 9.55
CA ASN A 63 7.31 6.54 9.07
C ASN A 63 7.70 6.52 7.59
N GLU A 64 7.07 7.36 6.75
CA GLU A 64 7.41 7.52 5.34
C GLU A 64 8.87 7.94 5.17
N ALA A 65 9.33 8.97 5.92
CA ALA A 65 10.71 9.43 5.85
C ALA A 65 11.72 8.34 6.24
N ILE A 66 11.40 7.52 7.24
CA ILE A 66 12.22 6.37 7.65
C ILE A 66 12.18 5.29 6.55
N ALA A 67 11.00 4.94 6.07
CA ALA A 67 10.84 3.89 5.07
C ALA A 67 11.54 4.23 3.75
N THR A 68 11.38 5.44 3.23
CA THR A 68 12.07 5.89 2.01
C THR A 68 13.58 5.83 2.15
N THR A 69 14.12 6.18 3.33
CA THR A 69 15.57 6.13 3.59
C THR A 69 16.09 4.70 3.69
N LEU A 70 15.39 3.82 4.42
CA LEU A 70 15.86 2.47 4.70
C LEU A 70 15.52 1.47 3.58
N MET A 71 14.46 1.72 2.83
CA MET A 71 13.92 0.78 1.85
C MET A 71 14.17 1.19 0.39
N SER A 72 14.97 2.22 0.14
CA SER A 72 15.25 2.74 -1.22
C SER A 72 15.82 1.69 -2.18
N GLY A 73 16.44 0.64 -1.69
CA GLY A 73 16.96 -0.48 -2.50
C GLY A 73 16.19 -1.79 -2.32
N TYR A 74 15.10 -1.78 -1.54
CA TYR A 74 14.36 -3.01 -1.24
C TYR A 74 13.69 -3.58 -2.49
N ARG A 75 13.92 -4.87 -2.73
CA ARG A 75 13.23 -5.65 -3.76
C ARG A 75 12.32 -6.66 -3.09
N ALA A 76 11.06 -6.67 -3.51
CA ALA A 76 10.13 -7.70 -3.08
C ALA A 76 10.61 -9.08 -3.57
N PRO A 77 10.45 -10.15 -2.76
CA PRO A 77 10.80 -11.51 -3.18
C PRO A 77 10.07 -11.92 -4.47
N GLU A 78 10.79 -12.56 -5.36
CA GLU A 78 10.23 -13.17 -6.57
C GLU A 78 10.06 -14.68 -6.34
N PHE A 79 9.02 -15.25 -6.93
CA PHE A 79 8.63 -16.64 -6.74
C PHE A 79 8.57 -17.37 -8.09
N PRO A 80 8.68 -18.71 -8.11
CA PRO A 80 8.34 -19.48 -9.30
C PRO A 80 6.89 -19.26 -9.74
N ALA A 81 6.66 -19.09 -11.04
CA ALA A 81 5.32 -18.88 -11.61
C ALA A 81 4.31 -19.98 -11.23
N ALA A 82 4.79 -21.21 -11.01
CA ALA A 82 3.96 -22.33 -10.56
C ALA A 82 3.31 -22.13 -9.17
N ARG A 83 3.77 -21.13 -8.39
CA ARG A 83 3.17 -20.75 -7.12
C ARG A 83 2.07 -19.70 -7.26
N ALA A 84 1.89 -19.15 -8.45
CA ALA A 84 0.90 -18.12 -8.67
C ALA A 84 -0.52 -18.67 -8.52
N VAL A 85 -1.34 -17.91 -7.82
CA VAL A 85 -2.76 -18.17 -7.59
C VAL A 85 -3.60 -16.96 -7.96
N GLU A 86 -4.89 -17.15 -8.14
CA GLU A 86 -5.80 -16.04 -8.34
C GLU A 86 -6.00 -15.28 -7.01
N PRO A 87 -5.74 -13.96 -6.96
CA PRO A 87 -5.97 -13.17 -5.77
C PRO A 87 -7.45 -12.91 -5.56
N ARG A 88 -7.84 -12.59 -4.33
CA ARG A 88 -9.20 -12.13 -4.04
C ARG A 88 -9.54 -10.88 -4.86
N ASN A 89 -10.79 -10.82 -5.33
CA ASN A 89 -11.32 -9.61 -5.94
C ASN A 89 -11.82 -8.66 -4.84
N ASN A 90 -11.23 -7.47 -4.78
CA ASN A 90 -11.56 -6.42 -3.81
C ASN A 90 -12.02 -5.15 -4.54
N TYR A 91 -12.97 -5.25 -5.48
CA TYR A 91 -13.64 -4.06 -5.93
C TYR A 91 -14.58 -3.53 -4.83
N HIS A 92 -14.56 -2.23 -4.63
CA HIS A 92 -15.57 -1.53 -3.86
C HIS A 92 -16.86 -1.51 -4.66
N GLY A 93 -17.76 -2.48 -4.42
CA GLY A 93 -19.01 -2.60 -5.16
C GLY A 93 -18.94 -3.61 -6.33
N ALA A 94 -19.63 -3.30 -7.42
CA ALA A 94 -19.70 -4.16 -8.59
C ALA A 94 -18.43 -4.07 -9.46
N THR A 95 -18.11 -5.15 -10.14
CA THR A 95 -17.09 -5.13 -11.20
C THR A 95 -17.60 -4.24 -12.34
N PRO A 96 -16.79 -3.25 -12.81
CA PRO A 96 -17.24 -2.36 -13.87
C PRO A 96 -17.39 -3.11 -15.20
N GLU A 97 -18.43 -2.77 -15.95
CA GLU A 97 -18.51 -3.15 -17.36
C GLU A 97 -17.68 -2.15 -18.17
N ILE A 98 -16.72 -2.67 -18.94
CA ILE A 98 -15.78 -1.84 -19.69
C ILE A 98 -15.67 -2.33 -21.11
N ASP A 99 -15.82 -1.41 -22.03
CA ASP A 99 -15.38 -1.60 -23.41
C ASP A 99 -13.86 -1.46 -23.48
N THR A 100 -13.17 -2.58 -23.50
CA THR A 100 -11.70 -2.61 -23.55
C THR A 100 -11.13 -2.10 -24.88
N GLU A 101 -11.92 -2.05 -25.95
CA GLU A 101 -11.51 -1.50 -27.25
C GLU A 101 -11.59 0.03 -27.25
N ALA A 102 -12.64 0.55 -26.64
CA ALA A 102 -12.80 1.99 -26.46
C ALA A 102 -11.91 2.58 -25.35
N TRP A 103 -11.39 1.73 -24.45
CA TRP A 103 -10.56 2.18 -23.34
C TRP A 103 -9.32 2.95 -23.80
N ARG A 104 -9.00 4.01 -23.09
CA ARG A 104 -7.77 4.79 -23.25
C ARG A 104 -7.14 5.11 -21.89
N LEU A 105 -5.80 5.10 -21.85
CA LEU A 105 -5.04 5.71 -20.77
C LEU A 105 -4.81 7.18 -21.13
N ASN A 106 -5.49 8.07 -20.44
CA ASN A 106 -5.27 9.51 -20.58
C ASN A 106 -3.98 9.90 -19.84
N PHE A 107 -2.91 10.12 -20.58
CA PHE A 107 -1.64 10.63 -20.07
C PHE A 107 -1.57 12.14 -20.34
N GLY A 108 -2.02 12.94 -19.35
CA GLY A 108 -2.34 14.35 -19.62
C GLY A 108 -3.39 14.43 -20.73
N ASP A 109 -3.08 15.16 -21.79
CA ASP A 109 -3.95 15.31 -22.98
C ASP A 109 -3.73 14.23 -24.04
N LEU A 110 -2.81 13.28 -23.80
CA LEU A 110 -2.48 12.22 -24.75
C LEU A 110 -3.25 10.92 -24.43
N PRO A 111 -4.23 10.54 -25.24
CA PRO A 111 -4.92 9.25 -25.07
C PRO A 111 -4.06 8.12 -25.66
N LEU A 112 -3.60 7.22 -24.81
CA LEU A 112 -2.84 6.03 -25.20
C LEU A 112 -3.75 4.79 -25.24
N THR A 113 -3.57 3.96 -26.25
CA THR A 113 -4.20 2.64 -26.35
C THR A 113 -3.38 1.59 -25.63
N LEU A 114 -3.98 0.43 -25.36
CA LEU A 114 -3.22 -0.72 -24.86
C LEU A 114 -2.15 -1.18 -25.88
N ALA A 115 -2.41 -1.01 -27.17
CA ALA A 115 -1.43 -1.33 -28.22
C ALA A 115 -0.19 -0.42 -28.13
N ASP A 116 -0.36 0.87 -27.81
CA ASP A 116 0.76 1.80 -27.61
C ASP A 116 1.65 1.37 -26.43
N LEU A 117 1.05 0.88 -25.35
CA LEU A 117 1.77 0.36 -24.21
C LEU A 117 2.50 -0.95 -24.53
N LYS A 118 1.90 -1.83 -25.32
CA LYS A 118 2.49 -3.09 -25.77
C LYS A 118 3.66 -2.91 -26.73
N THR A 119 3.94 -1.71 -27.20
CA THR A 119 5.19 -1.40 -27.93
C THR A 119 6.42 -1.35 -27.02
N LEU A 120 6.22 -1.23 -25.70
CA LEU A 120 7.28 -1.24 -24.70
C LEU A 120 7.72 -2.67 -24.39
N PRO A 121 8.95 -2.89 -23.87
CA PRO A 121 9.41 -4.22 -23.50
C PRO A 121 8.47 -4.91 -22.51
N GLU A 122 7.93 -6.06 -22.92
CA GLU A 122 7.10 -6.87 -22.04
C GLU A 122 7.96 -7.64 -21.04
N VAL A 123 7.51 -7.66 -19.78
CA VAL A 123 8.12 -8.44 -18.71
C VAL A 123 7.03 -9.15 -17.91
N SER A 124 7.40 -10.28 -17.31
CA SER A 124 6.57 -10.99 -16.35
C SER A 124 7.31 -11.10 -15.02
N LEU A 125 6.63 -10.77 -13.92
CA LEU A 125 7.14 -10.86 -12.56
C LEU A 125 6.16 -11.60 -11.67
N THR A 126 6.65 -12.61 -10.95
CA THR A 126 5.86 -13.36 -9.97
C THR A 126 6.22 -12.89 -8.57
N THR A 127 5.33 -12.13 -7.94
CA THR A 127 5.56 -11.50 -6.66
C THR A 127 4.36 -11.68 -5.74
N GLU A 128 4.52 -11.39 -4.46
CA GLU A 128 3.44 -11.43 -3.49
C GLU A 128 2.69 -10.10 -3.46
N LEU A 129 1.39 -10.13 -3.72
CA LEU A 129 0.45 -9.04 -3.47
C LEU A 129 -0.02 -9.15 -2.02
N LYS A 130 0.22 -8.13 -1.21
CA LYS A 130 -0.19 -8.08 0.20
C LYS A 130 -1.29 -7.06 0.40
N CYS A 131 -2.41 -7.48 0.97
CA CYS A 131 -3.52 -6.58 1.29
C CYS A 131 -3.44 -6.07 2.72
N VAL A 132 -3.91 -4.84 2.96
CA VAL A 132 -4.06 -4.29 4.31
C VAL A 132 -5.08 -5.04 5.17
N GLU A 133 -5.93 -5.84 4.55
CA GLU A 133 -6.90 -6.74 5.22
C GLU A 133 -6.26 -8.01 5.80
N GLY A 134 -4.94 -8.18 5.69
CA GLY A 134 -4.19 -9.30 6.28
C GLY A 134 -4.12 -10.57 5.43
N TRP A 135 -4.56 -10.55 4.18
CA TRP A 135 -4.33 -11.65 3.24
C TRP A 135 -3.24 -11.31 2.23
N SER A 136 -2.65 -12.32 1.64
CA SER A 136 -1.70 -12.17 0.52
C SER A 136 -1.90 -13.26 -0.52
N ALA A 137 -1.42 -13.00 -1.75
CA ALA A 137 -1.43 -13.96 -2.84
C ALA A 137 -0.17 -13.79 -3.70
N ILE A 138 0.44 -14.91 -4.12
CA ILE A 138 1.51 -14.89 -5.11
C ILE A 138 0.85 -14.81 -6.48
N VAL A 139 1.24 -13.81 -7.27
CA VAL A 139 0.63 -13.52 -8.58
C VAL A 139 1.73 -13.26 -9.60
N THR A 140 1.56 -13.79 -10.80
CA THR A 140 2.39 -13.42 -11.94
C THR A 140 1.73 -12.29 -12.71
N TRP A 141 2.37 -11.13 -12.72
CA TRP A 141 1.94 -9.97 -13.48
C TRP A 141 2.72 -9.87 -14.79
N THR A 142 2.03 -9.61 -15.88
CA THR A 142 2.64 -9.39 -17.21
C THR A 142 2.29 -7.99 -17.71
N GLY A 143 3.30 -7.24 -18.15
CA GLY A 143 3.14 -5.86 -18.58
C GLY A 143 4.46 -5.23 -18.98
N CYS A 144 4.54 -3.90 -19.02
CA CYS A 144 5.80 -3.18 -19.15
C CYS A 144 6.22 -2.57 -17.81
N ARG A 145 7.53 -2.38 -17.61
CA ARG A 145 8.00 -1.60 -16.46
C ARG A 145 7.57 -0.17 -16.59
N PHE A 146 7.13 0.42 -15.47
CA PHE A 146 6.85 1.86 -15.47
C PHE A 146 8.10 2.68 -15.84
N ALA A 147 9.29 2.22 -15.46
CA ALA A 147 10.55 2.86 -15.86
C ALA A 147 10.76 2.92 -17.38
N ASP A 148 10.29 1.92 -18.14
CA ASP A 148 10.36 1.93 -19.60
C ASP A 148 9.28 2.85 -20.21
N PHE A 149 8.10 2.92 -19.59
CA PHE A 149 7.09 3.92 -19.91
C PHE A 149 7.65 5.34 -19.71
N ALA A 150 8.29 5.61 -18.57
CA ALA A 150 8.86 6.91 -18.23
C ALA A 150 10.04 7.32 -19.15
N LYS A 151 10.77 6.37 -19.73
CA LYS A 151 11.77 6.69 -20.79
C LYS A 151 11.13 7.19 -22.07
N LYS A 152 9.98 6.61 -22.45
CA LYS A 152 9.25 7.03 -23.66
C LYS A 152 8.44 8.30 -23.42
N TYR A 153 7.92 8.47 -22.23
CA TYR A 153 7.11 9.59 -21.80
C TYR A 153 7.71 10.19 -20.52
N PRO A 154 8.79 10.98 -20.62
CA PRO A 154 9.57 11.40 -19.47
C PRO A 154 8.81 12.35 -18.55
N PRO A 155 9.03 12.26 -17.23
CA PRO A 155 8.54 13.25 -16.28
C PRO A 155 9.21 14.60 -16.50
N MET A 156 8.52 15.67 -16.08
CA MET A 156 9.13 16.98 -15.98
C MET A 156 10.22 16.98 -14.89
N PRO A 157 11.25 17.86 -14.98
CA PRO A 157 12.37 17.84 -14.02
C PRO A 157 11.99 18.03 -12.55
N ASP A 158 10.85 18.64 -12.27
CA ASP A 158 10.31 18.90 -10.94
C ASP A 158 9.30 17.85 -10.47
N SER A 159 8.99 16.87 -11.30
CA SER A 159 8.05 15.78 -10.94
C SER A 159 8.60 14.92 -9.81
N LYS A 160 7.86 14.83 -8.74
CA LYS A 160 8.18 14.01 -7.54
C LYS A 160 7.22 12.87 -7.33
N TYR A 161 6.05 12.93 -7.94
CA TYR A 161 4.97 11.97 -7.76
C TYR A 161 4.37 11.56 -9.09
N VAL A 162 3.63 10.47 -9.03
CA VAL A 162 2.73 9.99 -10.09
C VAL A 162 1.34 9.87 -9.51
N TYR A 163 0.37 10.42 -10.19
CA TYR A 163 -1.04 10.26 -9.88
C TYR A 163 -1.69 9.30 -10.86
N LEU A 164 -2.47 8.36 -10.35
CA LEU A 164 -3.21 7.39 -11.12
C LEU A 164 -4.68 7.42 -10.70
N ARG A 165 -5.60 7.31 -11.66
CA ARG A 165 -7.03 7.26 -11.41
C ARG A 165 -7.70 6.19 -12.26
N SER A 166 -8.66 5.50 -11.67
CA SER A 166 -9.55 4.55 -12.36
C SER A 166 -10.85 5.22 -12.81
N GLU A 167 -11.67 4.49 -13.57
CA GLU A 167 -13.08 4.85 -13.74
C GLU A 167 -13.84 4.73 -12.40
N PRO A 168 -14.97 5.45 -12.25
CA PRO A 168 -15.86 5.26 -11.12
C PRO A 168 -16.33 3.82 -11.06
N VAL A 169 -16.19 3.20 -9.88
CA VAL A 169 -16.59 1.82 -9.65
C VAL A 169 -17.42 1.73 -8.37
N GLY A 170 -18.51 0.96 -8.44
CA GLY A 170 -19.34 0.67 -7.29
C GLY A 170 -20.57 1.58 -7.15
N PHE A 171 -21.25 1.44 -6.02
CA PHE A 171 -22.55 2.07 -5.76
C PHE A 171 -22.49 3.58 -5.53
N GLU A 172 -21.28 4.14 -5.26
CA GLU A 172 -21.13 5.55 -4.91
C GLU A 172 -20.67 6.42 -6.08
N ASP A 173 -20.51 5.87 -7.28
CA ASP A 173 -19.97 6.58 -8.46
C ASP A 173 -18.65 7.32 -8.14
N THR A 174 -17.85 6.70 -7.26
CA THR A 174 -16.65 7.31 -6.68
C THR A 174 -15.41 6.86 -7.44
N TRP A 175 -14.60 7.82 -7.85
CA TRP A 175 -13.29 7.57 -8.45
C TRP A 175 -12.34 6.94 -7.43
N TYR A 176 -11.64 5.86 -7.83
CA TYR A 176 -10.50 5.39 -7.07
C TYR A 176 -9.22 6.00 -7.65
N TYR A 177 -8.40 6.56 -6.78
CA TYR A 177 -7.17 7.25 -7.19
C TYR A 177 -6.07 6.99 -6.17
N VAL A 178 -4.83 6.96 -6.66
CA VAL A 178 -3.63 6.77 -5.84
C VAL A 178 -2.54 7.75 -6.22
N GLY A 179 -1.88 8.28 -5.20
CA GLY A 179 -0.65 9.02 -5.32
C GLY A 179 0.54 8.12 -4.95
N LEU A 180 1.61 8.19 -5.71
CA LEU A 180 2.84 7.43 -5.50
C LEU A 180 4.06 8.32 -5.68
N ASP A 181 5.07 8.12 -4.86
CA ASP A 181 6.37 8.74 -5.08
C ASP A 181 7.01 8.21 -6.37
N ILE A 182 7.73 9.07 -7.08
CA ILE A 182 8.30 8.73 -8.38
C ILE A 182 9.35 7.63 -8.29
N GLU A 183 10.07 7.54 -7.16
CA GLU A 183 11.09 6.50 -6.94
C GLU A 183 10.45 5.11 -6.87
N SER A 184 9.34 4.98 -6.14
CA SER A 184 8.54 3.74 -6.10
C SER A 184 7.98 3.38 -7.46
N MET A 185 7.56 4.37 -8.26
CA MET A 185 7.07 4.11 -9.62
C MET A 185 8.20 3.69 -10.57
N LEU A 186 9.39 4.30 -10.47
CA LEU A 186 10.55 3.92 -11.28
C LEU A 186 11.22 2.62 -10.81
N HIS A 187 10.77 2.04 -9.71
CA HIS A 187 11.33 0.79 -9.18
C HIS A 187 11.26 -0.34 -10.22
N PRO A 188 12.32 -1.19 -10.34
CA PRO A 188 12.39 -2.23 -11.39
C PRO A 188 11.26 -3.26 -11.38
N GLN A 189 10.55 -3.41 -10.26
CA GLN A 189 9.42 -4.34 -10.10
C GLN A 189 8.05 -3.65 -10.25
N THR A 190 7.99 -2.37 -10.55
CA THR A 190 6.72 -1.65 -10.79
C THR A 190 6.32 -1.81 -12.24
N LEU A 191 5.15 -2.40 -12.48
CA LEU A 191 4.60 -2.69 -13.81
C LEU A 191 3.27 -1.97 -14.05
N LEU A 192 3.12 -1.48 -15.26
CA LEU A 192 1.82 -1.28 -15.89
C LEU A 192 1.43 -2.64 -16.50
N ALA A 193 0.55 -3.37 -15.82
CA ALA A 193 0.24 -4.76 -16.11
C ALA A 193 -1.07 -4.88 -16.91
N TRP A 194 -1.07 -5.72 -17.94
CA TRP A 194 -2.22 -6.09 -18.76
C TRP A 194 -2.48 -7.60 -18.79
N GLY A 195 -1.68 -8.38 -18.06
CA GLY A 195 -1.82 -9.83 -17.92
C GLY A 195 -1.62 -10.28 -16.48
N MET A 196 -2.26 -11.39 -16.15
CA MET A 196 -2.19 -12.03 -14.83
C MET A 196 -2.16 -13.55 -15.01
N ASN A 197 -1.22 -14.22 -14.35
CA ASN A 197 -1.08 -15.69 -14.35
C ASN A 197 -1.11 -16.34 -15.75
N GLY A 198 -0.44 -15.68 -16.73
CA GLY A 198 -0.33 -16.16 -18.10
C GLY A 198 -1.58 -15.91 -18.97
N GLN A 199 -2.56 -15.18 -18.48
CA GLN A 199 -3.76 -14.80 -19.23
C GLN A 199 -3.91 -13.27 -19.28
N PRO A 200 -4.65 -12.71 -20.26
CA PRO A 200 -5.07 -11.32 -20.21
C PRO A 200 -5.81 -11.03 -18.89
N LEU A 201 -5.72 -9.80 -18.41
CA LEU A 201 -6.50 -9.40 -17.24
C LEU A 201 -8.00 -9.55 -17.47
N SER A 202 -8.71 -10.08 -16.48
CA SER A 202 -10.17 -9.99 -16.42
C SER A 202 -10.60 -8.61 -15.90
N THR A 203 -11.86 -8.24 -16.14
CA THR A 203 -12.45 -7.01 -15.59
C THR A 203 -12.38 -6.97 -14.08
N GLU A 204 -12.57 -8.13 -13.42
CA GLU A 204 -12.45 -8.29 -11.96
C GLU A 204 -11.05 -7.93 -11.44
N HIS A 205 -10.03 -8.16 -12.24
CA HIS A 205 -8.64 -7.89 -11.89
C HIS A 205 -8.08 -6.60 -12.51
N GLY A 206 -8.95 -5.79 -13.15
CA GLY A 206 -8.61 -4.44 -13.58
C GLY A 206 -8.23 -4.31 -15.04
N ALA A 207 -8.82 -5.17 -15.92
CA ALA A 207 -8.63 -5.01 -17.36
C ALA A 207 -9.05 -3.60 -17.84
N PRO A 208 -8.40 -3.06 -18.86
CA PRO A 208 -7.28 -3.66 -19.59
C PRO A 208 -5.90 -3.34 -19.00
N LEU A 209 -5.81 -2.43 -18.00
CA LEU A 209 -4.57 -1.98 -17.42
C LEU A 209 -4.68 -1.76 -15.91
N ARG A 210 -3.72 -2.29 -15.16
CA ARG A 210 -3.58 -2.04 -13.73
C ARG A 210 -2.14 -1.76 -13.33
N LEU A 211 -1.95 -1.22 -12.12
CA LEU A 211 -0.64 -1.15 -11.49
C LEU A 211 -0.35 -2.44 -10.73
N ALA A 212 0.88 -2.96 -10.90
CA ALA A 212 1.46 -3.98 -10.04
C ALA A 212 2.74 -3.40 -9.42
N ILE A 213 2.70 -3.16 -8.11
CA ILE A 213 3.79 -2.56 -7.34
C ILE A 213 4.01 -3.36 -6.05
N PRO A 214 4.86 -4.41 -6.09
CA PRO A 214 4.98 -5.38 -5.01
C PRO A 214 5.68 -4.84 -3.76
N THR A 215 6.29 -3.67 -3.82
CA THR A 215 6.89 -2.97 -2.67
C THR A 215 5.88 -2.17 -1.86
N LYS A 216 4.61 -2.17 -2.26
CA LYS A 216 3.51 -1.44 -1.62
C LYS A 216 2.35 -2.37 -1.32
N TYR A 217 1.56 -2.02 -0.31
CA TYR A 217 0.30 -2.72 -0.03
C TYR A 217 -0.69 -2.64 -1.19
N GLY A 218 -1.64 -3.58 -1.21
CA GLY A 218 -2.66 -3.73 -2.24
C GLY A 218 -3.45 -2.47 -2.57
N ILE A 219 -3.64 -1.57 -1.60
CA ILE A 219 -4.29 -0.28 -1.79
C ILE A 219 -3.57 0.64 -2.80
N LYS A 220 -2.30 0.41 -3.08
CA LYS A 220 -1.55 1.13 -4.12
C LYS A 220 -1.57 0.44 -5.48
N ASN A 221 -2.02 -0.80 -5.55
CA ASN A 221 -2.08 -1.60 -6.76
C ASN A 221 -3.39 -1.34 -7.52
N ILE A 222 -3.62 -0.09 -7.94
CA ILE A 222 -4.85 0.37 -8.58
C ILE A 222 -5.21 -0.44 -9.82
N LYS A 223 -6.49 -0.82 -9.92
CA LYS A 223 -7.10 -1.52 -11.04
C LYS A 223 -7.68 -0.54 -12.04
N LEU A 224 -7.80 -0.94 -13.31
CA LEU A 224 -8.49 -0.19 -14.36
C LEU A 224 -8.04 1.27 -14.42
N ILE A 225 -6.77 1.46 -14.70
CA ILE A 225 -6.19 2.80 -14.81
C ILE A 225 -6.70 3.46 -16.09
N THR A 226 -7.31 4.63 -15.97
CA THR A 226 -7.77 5.44 -17.11
C THR A 226 -7.09 6.81 -17.17
N HIS A 227 -6.38 7.19 -16.10
CA HIS A 227 -5.64 8.44 -16.06
C HIS A 227 -4.30 8.26 -15.35
N LEU A 228 -3.26 8.89 -15.91
CA LEU A 228 -1.91 8.93 -15.36
C LEU A 228 -1.33 10.32 -15.60
N SER A 229 -0.75 10.92 -14.54
CA SER A 229 -0.01 12.18 -14.66
C SER A 229 1.21 12.19 -13.75
N TYR A 230 2.18 13.00 -14.10
CA TYR A 230 3.30 13.35 -13.24
C TYR A 230 2.98 14.62 -12.47
N GLU A 231 3.34 14.65 -11.19
CA GLU A 231 3.01 15.73 -10.28
C GLU A 231 4.27 16.24 -9.54
N ALA A 232 4.41 17.55 -9.43
CA ALA A 232 5.48 18.17 -8.64
C ALA A 232 5.18 18.14 -7.14
N GLU A 233 3.90 18.25 -6.80
CA GLU A 233 3.39 18.23 -5.43
C GLU A 233 2.70 16.90 -5.13
N ARG A 234 2.57 16.58 -3.83
CA ARG A 234 1.91 15.35 -3.39
C ARG A 234 0.44 15.34 -3.83
N PRO A 235 0.05 14.42 -4.71
CA PRO A 235 -1.33 14.34 -5.18
C PRO A 235 -2.26 13.74 -4.13
N ALA A 236 -3.55 13.85 -4.40
CA ALA A 236 -4.61 13.16 -3.65
C ALA A 236 -4.40 11.64 -3.68
N ASP A 237 -4.84 10.97 -2.62
CA ASP A 237 -4.84 9.51 -2.51
C ASP A 237 -6.06 9.07 -1.72
N TYR A 238 -6.87 8.20 -2.30
CA TYR A 238 -8.17 7.80 -1.77
C TYR A 238 -8.10 7.29 -0.32
N TRP A 239 -7.16 6.40 -0.02
CA TRP A 239 -7.04 5.84 1.32
C TRP A 239 -6.26 6.73 2.27
N ALA A 240 -5.31 7.53 1.78
CA ALA A 240 -4.61 8.49 2.62
C ALA A 240 -5.56 9.59 3.13
N GLU A 241 -6.51 10.03 2.32
CA GLU A 241 -7.57 10.95 2.77
C GLU A 241 -8.46 10.33 3.85
N ARG A 242 -8.55 9.00 3.88
CA ARG A 242 -9.31 8.22 4.88
C ARG A 242 -8.48 7.72 6.05
N GLY A 243 -7.25 8.23 6.24
CA GLY A 243 -6.41 7.98 7.42
C GLY A 243 -5.38 6.88 7.27
N TYR A 244 -5.26 6.28 6.10
CA TYR A 244 -4.18 5.34 5.81
C TYR A 244 -2.87 6.08 5.53
N ASP A 245 -1.76 5.35 5.59
CA ASP A 245 -0.46 5.87 5.20
C ASP A 245 -0.40 6.12 3.68
N PHE A 246 0.03 7.33 3.29
CA PHE A 246 0.22 7.67 1.88
C PHE A 246 1.31 6.81 1.25
N TYR A 247 2.41 6.55 1.95
CA TYR A 247 3.52 5.76 1.41
C TYR A 247 3.14 4.28 1.25
N ALA A 248 2.41 3.74 2.22
CA ALA A 248 1.90 2.35 2.24
C ALA A 248 2.95 1.32 1.80
N GLY A 249 4.21 1.47 2.25
CA GLY A 249 5.33 0.57 1.95
C GLY A 249 5.27 -0.73 2.76
N LEU A 250 5.95 -1.77 2.24
CA LEU A 250 6.09 -3.10 2.85
C LEU A 250 7.42 -3.24 3.53
#